data_db5b934a0b7c247c2e519810260f9500
#
_entry.id   db5b934a0b7c247c2e519810260f9500
#
_cell.length_a   1.000
_cell.length_b   1.000
_cell.length_c   1.000
_cell.angle_alpha   90.00
_cell.angle_beta   90.00
_cell.angle_gamma   90.00
#
_symmetry.space_group_name_H-M   'P 1'
#
loop_
_entity.id
_entity.type
_entity.pdbx_description
1 polymer ?
#
loop_
_entity_poly.entity_id
_entity_poly.type
_entity_poly.pdbx_seq_one_letter_code
_entity_poly.pdbx_strand_id
1 'polypeptide(L)'
;MISLGFVSKKMLTNWNGASPHLPDFQFHEKHSTLIKTNYPEKIMSLIKTFDLEQDVVIRRLMSIRKLPQKLQNGASKTYDNEFGLQTFTLLHESDSELCYGLRGEFWRADLGLEKISSVEAYQQPAQPGAAKLLLRYQVNQINGNQSELITETFIHCPDKTSHCKMVVYWLAIRAGSGLIRRRMLHSVKHQLENES
;
A
#
# COMPACT_ATOMS: atom_id res chain seq x y z
N MET A 1 -11.48 -15.84 12.63
CA MET A 1 -11.80 -14.45 13.07
C MET A 1 -11.30 -13.52 11.98
N ILE A 2 -12.20 -12.77 11.31
CA ILE A 2 -11.78 -11.83 10.26
C ILE A 2 -11.16 -10.63 11.01
N SER A 3 -9.84 -10.52 10.97
CA SER A 3 -9.15 -9.36 11.51
C SER A 3 -9.55 -8.13 10.69
N LEU A 4 -10.12 -7.11 11.33
CA LEU A 4 -10.46 -5.84 10.67
C LEU A 4 -9.20 -4.99 10.40
N GLY A 5 -8.02 -5.52 10.65
CA GLY A 5 -6.74 -4.84 10.41
C GLY A 5 -6.42 -3.76 11.45
N PHE A 6 -7.15 -3.70 12.56
CA PHE A 6 -6.81 -2.83 13.69
C PHE A 6 -5.73 -3.46 14.55
N VAL A 7 -4.72 -2.67 14.92
CA VAL A 7 -3.58 -3.09 15.73
C VAL A 7 -3.61 -2.32 17.05
N SER A 8 -3.71 -3.05 18.16
CA SER A 8 -3.64 -2.46 19.49
C SER A 8 -2.19 -2.30 19.95
N LYS A 9 -1.94 -1.42 20.92
CA LYS A 9 -0.59 -1.26 21.52
C LYS A 9 -0.01 -2.59 22.02
N LYS A 10 -0.84 -3.44 22.64
CA LYS A 10 -0.44 -4.78 23.12
C LYS A 10 -0.03 -5.71 21.98
N MET A 11 -0.71 -5.65 20.83
CA MET A 11 -0.32 -6.41 19.64
C MET A 11 0.99 -5.89 19.07
N LEU A 12 1.18 -4.58 19.04
CA LEU A 12 2.38 -3.95 18.52
C LEU A 12 3.63 -4.32 19.33
N THR A 13 3.54 -4.40 20.66
CA THR A 13 4.66 -4.81 21.54
C THR A 13 5.17 -6.22 21.21
N ASN A 14 4.28 -7.11 20.73
CA ASN A 14 4.63 -8.48 20.35
C ASN A 14 4.74 -8.65 18.81
N TRP A 15 4.81 -7.56 18.07
CA TRP A 15 4.84 -7.61 16.61
C TRP A 15 6.24 -7.92 16.09
N ASN A 16 6.38 -9.04 15.41
CA ASN A 16 7.63 -9.43 14.77
C ASN A 16 7.62 -8.94 13.33
N GLY A 17 8.71 -8.29 12.89
CA GLY A 17 8.90 -7.87 11.51
C GLY A 17 8.24 -6.53 11.15
N ALA A 18 8.03 -5.63 12.13
CA ALA A 18 7.71 -4.22 11.83
C ALA A 18 8.82 -3.60 10.99
N SER A 19 8.45 -2.77 10.03
CA SER A 19 9.45 -2.05 9.23
C SER A 19 10.12 -0.98 10.07
N PRO A 20 11.46 -0.81 9.97
CA PRO A 20 12.17 0.29 10.65
C PRO A 20 11.72 1.67 10.19
N HIS A 21 11.11 1.76 8.99
CA HIS A 21 10.59 3.02 8.46
C HIS A 21 9.26 3.45 9.11
N LEU A 22 8.47 2.51 9.65
CA LEU A 22 7.23 2.78 10.37
C LEU A 22 7.02 1.73 11.49
N PRO A 23 7.77 1.83 12.60
CA PRO A 23 7.72 0.85 13.68
C PRO A 23 6.41 0.89 14.48
N ASP A 24 5.70 2.02 14.45
CA ASP A 24 4.46 2.26 15.20
C ASP A 24 3.30 2.46 14.22
N PHE A 25 2.22 1.68 14.35
CA PHE A 25 1.07 1.72 13.46
C PHE A 25 -0.19 1.19 14.15
N GLN A 26 -1.36 1.66 13.70
CA GLN A 26 -2.66 1.26 14.25
C GLN A 26 -3.49 0.46 13.25
N PHE A 27 -3.09 0.45 11.97
CA PHE A 27 -3.78 -0.31 10.93
C PHE A 27 -2.76 -1.13 10.16
N HIS A 28 -3.13 -2.39 9.88
CA HIS A 28 -2.31 -3.32 9.13
C HIS A 28 -3.17 -4.23 8.25
N GLU A 29 -2.72 -4.45 7.03
CA GLU A 29 -3.30 -5.41 6.11
C GLU A 29 -2.18 -6.17 5.41
N LYS A 30 -2.32 -7.50 5.33
CA LYS A 30 -1.37 -8.39 4.68
C LYS A 30 -2.07 -9.28 3.67
N HIS A 31 -1.47 -9.41 2.50
CA HIS A 31 -1.83 -10.41 1.49
C HIS A 31 -0.57 -11.11 1.02
N SER A 32 -0.68 -12.40 0.66
CA SER A 32 0.44 -13.13 0.06
C SER A 32 -0.03 -14.11 -1.00
N THR A 33 0.90 -14.52 -1.83
CA THR A 33 0.72 -15.58 -2.83
C THR A 33 2.00 -16.39 -2.97
N LEU A 34 1.84 -17.69 -3.26
CA LEU A 34 2.96 -18.55 -3.62
C LEU A 34 3.18 -18.49 -5.12
N ILE A 35 4.41 -18.31 -5.53
CA ILE A 35 4.85 -18.25 -6.93
C ILE A 35 5.84 -19.37 -7.17
N LYS A 36 5.60 -20.18 -8.21
CA LYS A 36 6.56 -21.16 -8.70
C LYS A 36 7.35 -20.53 -9.84
N THR A 37 8.62 -20.29 -9.61
CA THR A 37 9.50 -19.69 -10.62
C THR A 37 10.95 -20.09 -10.36
N ASN A 38 11.72 -20.24 -11.46
CA ASN A 38 13.17 -20.42 -11.43
C ASN A 38 13.91 -19.06 -11.37
N TYR A 39 13.16 -17.95 -11.39
CA TYR A 39 13.69 -16.57 -11.48
C TYR A 39 13.13 -15.68 -10.38
N PRO A 40 13.40 -15.99 -9.08
CA PRO A 40 12.85 -15.21 -7.96
C PRO A 40 13.29 -13.74 -7.98
N GLU A 41 14.44 -13.43 -8.56
CA GLU A 41 14.97 -12.07 -8.71
C GLU A 41 14.10 -11.18 -9.62
N LYS A 42 13.32 -11.78 -10.52
CA LYS A 42 12.40 -11.03 -11.39
C LYS A 42 11.15 -10.52 -10.65
N ILE A 43 10.79 -11.10 -9.48
CA ILE A 43 9.56 -10.75 -8.77
C ILE A 43 9.56 -9.26 -8.42
N MET A 44 10.64 -8.74 -7.83
CA MET A 44 10.71 -7.34 -7.41
C MET A 44 10.75 -6.37 -8.60
N SER A 45 11.39 -6.72 -9.69
CA SER A 45 11.40 -5.90 -10.91
C SER A 45 10.00 -5.80 -11.52
N LEU A 46 9.23 -6.88 -11.54
CA LEU A 46 7.85 -6.88 -12.01
C LEU A 46 6.93 -6.03 -11.13
N ILE A 47 7.12 -6.04 -9.80
CA ILE A 47 6.36 -5.18 -8.90
C ILE A 47 6.64 -3.70 -9.18
N LYS A 48 7.90 -3.32 -9.39
CA LYS A 48 8.30 -1.93 -9.68
C LYS A 48 7.69 -1.41 -11.00
N THR A 49 7.60 -2.27 -11.99
CA THR A 49 7.07 -1.94 -13.31
C THR A 49 5.58 -2.21 -13.46
N PHE A 50 4.92 -2.72 -12.39
CA PHE A 50 3.51 -3.06 -12.43
C PHE A 50 2.65 -1.82 -12.65
N ASP A 51 1.95 -1.81 -13.78
CA ASP A 51 1.02 -0.75 -14.12
C ASP A 51 -0.39 -1.11 -13.65
N LEU A 52 -0.85 -0.41 -12.62
CA LEU A 52 -2.20 -0.57 -12.05
C LEU A 52 -3.31 -0.22 -13.07
N GLU A 53 -3.00 0.59 -14.08
CA GLU A 53 -4.00 1.03 -15.05
C GLU A 53 -4.30 -0.01 -16.13
N GLN A 54 -3.44 -1.00 -16.32
CA GLN A 54 -3.70 -2.08 -17.27
C GLN A 54 -4.82 -3.02 -16.81
N ASP A 55 -5.07 -3.12 -15.49
CA ASP A 55 -6.17 -3.92 -14.96
C ASP A 55 -7.48 -3.12 -14.94
N VAL A 56 -8.45 -3.55 -15.76
CA VAL A 56 -9.76 -2.89 -15.91
C VAL A 56 -10.51 -2.79 -14.57
N VAL A 57 -10.39 -3.81 -13.70
CA VAL A 57 -11.07 -3.81 -12.38
C VAL A 57 -10.41 -2.80 -11.45
N ILE A 58 -9.07 -2.78 -11.42
CA ILE A 58 -8.31 -1.81 -10.62
C ILE A 58 -8.65 -0.39 -11.07
N ARG A 59 -8.64 -0.13 -12.37
CA ARG A 59 -9.02 1.17 -12.95
C ARG A 59 -10.44 1.59 -12.57
N ARG A 60 -11.42 0.66 -12.59
CA ARG A 60 -12.80 0.95 -12.15
C ARG A 60 -12.87 1.28 -10.66
N LEU A 61 -12.16 0.52 -9.80
CA LEU A 61 -12.12 0.80 -8.34
C LEU A 61 -11.50 2.15 -8.05
N MET A 62 -10.44 2.52 -8.77
CA MET A 62 -9.82 3.85 -8.66
C MET A 62 -10.76 4.96 -9.13
N SER A 63 -11.56 4.70 -10.17
CA SER A 63 -12.56 5.65 -10.67
C SER A 63 -13.71 5.86 -9.66
N ILE A 64 -14.15 4.83 -8.95
CA ILE A 64 -15.17 4.93 -7.90
C ILE A 64 -14.68 5.83 -6.76
N ARG A 65 -13.40 5.77 -6.40
CA ARG A 65 -12.80 6.65 -5.40
C ARG A 65 -12.88 8.13 -5.80
N LYS A 66 -12.85 8.44 -7.10
CA LYS A 66 -12.96 9.82 -7.64
C LYS A 66 -14.41 10.34 -7.69
N LEU A 67 -15.44 9.49 -7.46
CA LEU A 67 -16.85 9.88 -7.53
C LEU A 67 -17.26 11.00 -6.56
N PRO A 68 -16.84 11.01 -5.26
CA PRO A 68 -17.19 12.10 -4.37
C PRO A 68 -16.69 13.47 -4.83
N GLN A 69 -15.54 13.51 -5.51
CA GLN A 69 -14.97 14.76 -6.08
C GLN A 69 -15.85 15.33 -7.21
N LYS A 70 -16.38 14.46 -8.08
CA LYS A 70 -17.23 14.87 -9.19
C LYS A 70 -18.59 15.42 -8.72
N LEU A 71 -19.05 15.00 -7.53
CA LEU A 71 -20.30 15.46 -6.95
C LEU A 71 -20.15 16.77 -6.14
N GLN A 72 -18.96 17.06 -5.59
CA GLN A 72 -18.72 18.25 -4.77
C GLN A 72 -18.18 19.44 -5.55
N ASN A 73 -17.42 19.21 -6.62
CA ASN A 73 -16.82 20.25 -7.44
C ASN A 73 -17.49 20.26 -8.81
N GLY A 74 -18.47 21.15 -9.01
CA GLY A 74 -18.94 21.48 -10.36
C GLY A 74 -17.73 21.81 -11.25
N ALA A 75 -17.45 20.98 -12.24
CA ALA A 75 -16.64 21.20 -13.45
C ALA A 75 -15.38 22.10 -13.32
N SER A 76 -14.56 21.98 -12.27
CA SER A 76 -13.32 22.75 -12.20
C SER A 76 -12.18 21.98 -11.56
N LYS A 77 -11.13 21.79 -12.37
CA LYS A 77 -9.83 21.15 -12.09
C LYS A 77 -9.86 19.64 -11.89
N THR A 78 -9.74 18.95 -13.01
CA THR A 78 -9.24 17.59 -13.09
C THR A 78 -7.82 17.58 -12.51
N TYR A 79 -7.64 17.16 -11.28
CA TYR A 79 -6.34 16.69 -10.82
C TYR A 79 -6.15 15.32 -11.47
N ASP A 80 -5.51 15.29 -12.61
CA ASP A 80 -5.00 14.10 -13.30
C ASP A 80 -3.78 13.54 -12.54
N ASN A 81 -3.92 13.36 -11.22
CA ASN A 81 -2.93 12.62 -10.48
C ASN A 81 -3.30 11.14 -10.60
N GLU A 82 -2.70 10.49 -11.57
CA GLU A 82 -2.64 9.04 -11.66
C GLU A 82 -2.11 8.51 -10.32
N PHE A 83 -3.00 7.93 -9.51
CA PHE A 83 -2.62 7.34 -8.24
C PHE A 83 -2.04 5.95 -8.50
N GLY A 84 -0.73 5.87 -8.50
CA GLY A 84 0.02 4.64 -8.68
C GLY A 84 1.25 4.63 -7.78
N LEU A 85 2.14 3.66 -7.95
CA LEU A 85 3.39 3.57 -7.18
C LEU A 85 4.27 4.82 -7.36
N GLN A 86 4.15 5.55 -8.48
CA GLN A 86 4.84 6.81 -8.76
C GLN A 86 4.47 7.95 -7.79
N THR A 87 3.31 7.86 -7.10
CA THR A 87 2.93 8.84 -6.07
C THR A 87 3.64 8.62 -4.74
N PHE A 88 4.21 7.44 -4.55
CA PHE A 88 4.90 7.08 -3.32
C PHE A 88 6.38 7.43 -3.38
N THR A 89 6.96 7.69 -2.22
CA THR A 89 8.41 7.81 -2.08
C THR A 89 9.00 6.44 -1.82
N LEU A 90 9.97 6.02 -2.63
CA LEU A 90 10.74 4.79 -2.39
C LEU A 90 11.61 5.00 -1.14
N LEU A 91 11.42 4.16 -0.12
CA LEU A 91 12.12 4.23 1.16
C LEU A 91 13.23 3.21 1.28
N HIS A 92 13.02 2.04 0.69
CA HIS A 92 13.98 0.93 0.67
C HIS A 92 13.80 0.08 -0.56
N GLU A 93 14.92 -0.40 -1.08
CA GLU A 93 14.96 -1.32 -2.21
C GLU A 93 16.08 -2.35 -2.01
N SER A 94 15.73 -3.62 -2.15
CA SER A 94 16.65 -4.74 -2.22
C SER A 94 16.08 -5.83 -3.14
N ASP A 95 16.81 -6.90 -3.36
CA ASP A 95 16.35 -8.05 -4.16
C ASP A 95 15.15 -8.78 -3.55
N SER A 96 14.92 -8.61 -2.24
CA SER A 96 13.85 -9.30 -1.51
C SER A 96 12.83 -8.37 -0.84
N GLU A 97 13.04 -7.06 -0.85
CA GLU A 97 12.14 -6.11 -0.19
C GLU A 97 12.06 -4.77 -0.93
N LEU A 98 10.83 -4.25 -1.06
CA LEU A 98 10.54 -2.89 -1.50
C LEU A 98 9.65 -2.21 -0.46
N CYS A 99 10.03 -1.00 -0.03
CA CYS A 99 9.24 -0.18 0.87
C CYS A 99 8.93 1.17 0.24
N TYR A 100 7.66 1.53 0.24
CA TYR A 100 7.16 2.80 -0.28
C TYR A 100 6.43 3.57 0.82
N GLY A 101 6.71 4.85 0.94
CA GLY A 101 6.11 5.74 1.93
C GLY A 101 5.17 6.76 1.32
N LEU A 102 4.12 7.11 2.05
CA LEU A 102 3.19 8.17 1.70
C LEU A 102 2.72 8.87 2.98
N ARG A 103 2.53 10.20 2.92
CA ARG A 103 1.91 10.97 4.00
C ARG A 103 0.77 11.80 3.43
N GLY A 104 -0.30 11.94 4.20
CA GLY A 104 -1.43 12.76 3.80
C GLY A 104 -2.69 12.50 4.60
N GLU A 105 -3.74 13.18 4.22
CA GLU A 105 -5.08 13.01 4.76
C GLU A 105 -5.91 12.09 3.84
N PHE A 106 -5.61 10.79 3.86
CA PHE A 106 -6.12 9.80 2.88
C PHE A 106 -7.64 9.71 2.78
N TRP A 107 -8.37 10.18 3.79
CA TRP A 107 -9.84 10.28 3.81
C TRP A 107 -10.39 11.46 3.00
N ARG A 108 -9.51 12.40 2.58
CA ARG A 108 -9.90 13.49 1.69
C ARG A 108 -9.97 13.01 0.25
N ALA A 109 -10.81 13.68 -0.52
CA ALA A 109 -10.93 13.38 -1.94
C ALA A 109 -9.64 13.65 -2.73
N ASP A 110 -8.92 14.72 -2.38
CA ASP A 110 -7.61 15.11 -2.94
C ASP A 110 -6.43 14.43 -2.24
N LEU A 111 -6.69 13.54 -1.26
CA LEU A 111 -5.72 12.83 -0.43
C LEU A 111 -4.83 13.70 0.45
N GLY A 112 -4.85 15.02 0.29
CA GLY A 112 -4.00 15.94 1.02
C GLY A 112 -2.53 15.48 1.10
N LEU A 113 -1.97 14.99 -0.02
CA LEU A 113 -0.64 14.37 -0.05
C LEU A 113 0.44 15.40 0.29
N GLU A 114 1.31 15.05 1.20
CA GLU A 114 2.53 15.78 1.48
C GLU A 114 3.64 15.31 0.53
N LYS A 115 4.37 16.27 -0.04
CA LYS A 115 5.55 15.96 -0.86
C LYS A 115 6.69 15.49 0.05
N ILE A 116 7.11 14.24 -0.11
CA ILE A 116 8.21 13.64 0.62
C ILE A 116 9.37 13.46 -0.34
N SER A 117 10.49 14.11 -0.05
CA SER A 117 11.67 14.14 -0.93
C SER A 117 12.75 13.12 -0.57
N SER A 118 12.70 12.53 0.63
CA SER A 118 13.71 11.57 1.08
C SER A 118 13.18 10.64 2.16
N VAL A 119 13.96 9.62 2.50
CA VAL A 119 13.67 8.68 3.60
C VAL A 119 13.62 9.41 4.93
N GLU A 120 14.58 10.31 5.18
CA GLU A 120 14.66 11.12 6.40
C GLU A 120 13.44 12.04 6.53
N ALA A 121 12.99 12.64 5.42
CA ALA A 121 11.77 13.44 5.40
C ALA A 121 10.53 12.59 5.73
N TYR A 122 10.46 11.33 5.26
CA TYR A 122 9.38 10.42 5.63
C TYR A 122 9.42 10.06 7.12
N GLN A 123 10.60 9.87 7.71
CA GLN A 123 10.75 9.51 9.12
C GLN A 123 10.28 10.61 10.07
N GLN A 124 10.35 11.89 9.66
CA GLN A 124 9.82 12.99 10.48
C GLN A 124 8.34 12.79 10.82
N PRO A 125 7.86 13.29 11.96
CA PRO A 125 6.45 13.24 12.32
C PRO A 125 5.56 13.78 11.19
N ALA A 126 4.41 13.15 10.97
CA ALA A 126 3.40 13.71 10.07
C ALA A 126 2.84 15.01 10.65
N GLN A 127 2.35 15.91 9.80
CA GLN A 127 1.64 17.09 10.24
C GLN A 127 0.41 16.70 11.07
N PRO A 128 0.00 17.53 12.06
CA PRO A 128 -1.24 17.29 12.77
C PRO A 128 -2.42 17.09 11.81
N GLY A 129 -3.18 16.04 12.01
CA GLY A 129 -4.30 15.69 11.14
C GLY A 129 -3.95 14.81 9.93
N ALA A 130 -2.69 14.60 9.58
CA ALA A 130 -2.26 13.68 8.53
C ALA A 130 -1.91 12.29 9.09
N ALA A 131 -1.84 11.29 8.21
CA ALA A 131 -1.38 9.94 8.54
C ALA A 131 -0.18 9.55 7.68
N LYS A 132 0.63 8.61 8.18
CA LYS A 132 1.71 7.94 7.43
C LYS A 132 1.21 6.58 6.94
N LEU A 133 1.53 6.26 5.70
CA LEU A 133 1.30 4.94 5.11
C LEU A 133 2.65 4.38 4.65
N LEU A 134 2.91 3.14 5.03
CA LEU A 134 4.00 2.32 4.49
C LEU A 134 3.39 1.17 3.71
N LEU A 135 3.81 1.02 2.47
CA LEU A 135 3.52 -0.12 1.62
C LEU A 135 4.80 -0.93 1.46
N ARG A 136 4.76 -2.19 1.88
CA ARG A 136 5.89 -3.12 1.81
C ARG A 136 5.56 -4.30 0.92
N TYR A 137 6.53 -4.67 0.09
CA TYR A 137 6.57 -5.94 -0.64
C TYR A 137 7.78 -6.72 -0.17
N GLN A 138 7.60 -8.02 0.06
CA GLN A 138 8.67 -8.92 0.45
C GLN A 138 8.57 -10.23 -0.33
N VAL A 139 9.73 -10.80 -0.67
CA VAL A 139 9.86 -12.14 -1.25
C VAL A 139 10.61 -13.02 -0.27
N ASN A 140 9.95 -14.08 0.18
CA ASN A 140 10.56 -15.12 1.00
C ASN A 140 10.75 -16.37 0.14
N GLN A 141 11.98 -16.74 -0.13
CA GLN A 141 12.27 -17.98 -0.83
C GLN A 141 11.99 -19.18 0.12
N ILE A 142 11.10 -20.07 -0.33
CA ILE A 142 10.72 -21.27 0.43
C ILE A 142 11.64 -22.44 0.07
N ASN A 143 11.89 -22.59 -1.23
CA ASN A 143 12.81 -23.59 -1.80
C ASN A 143 13.33 -23.13 -3.17
N GLY A 144 14.08 -23.98 -3.88
CA GLY A 144 14.77 -23.62 -5.12
C GLY A 144 13.86 -23.09 -6.23
N ASN A 145 12.58 -23.46 -6.25
CA ASN A 145 11.63 -23.07 -7.31
C ASN A 145 10.33 -22.47 -6.78
N GLN A 146 10.25 -22.12 -5.50
CA GLN A 146 9.05 -21.57 -4.89
C GLN A 146 9.36 -20.42 -3.94
N SER A 147 8.69 -19.31 -4.15
CA SER A 147 8.79 -18.11 -3.32
C SER A 147 7.41 -17.66 -2.85
N GLU A 148 7.33 -17.08 -1.66
CA GLU A 148 6.15 -16.35 -1.18
C GLU A 148 6.35 -14.87 -1.43
N LEU A 149 5.47 -14.29 -2.25
CA LEU A 149 5.36 -12.84 -2.40
C LEU A 149 4.32 -12.31 -1.42
N ILE A 150 4.74 -11.36 -0.60
CA ILE A 150 3.93 -10.72 0.43
C ILE A 150 3.78 -9.25 0.11
N THR A 151 2.58 -8.70 0.28
CA THR A 151 2.34 -7.25 0.33
C THR A 151 1.67 -6.87 1.64
N GLU A 152 2.18 -5.84 2.28
CA GLU A 152 1.68 -5.33 3.55
C GLU A 152 1.48 -3.82 3.49
N THR A 153 0.46 -3.36 4.18
CA THR A 153 0.21 -1.94 4.41
C THR A 153 0.17 -1.69 5.90
N PHE A 154 0.92 -0.70 6.31
CA PHE A 154 0.93 -0.19 7.68
C PHE A 154 0.50 1.27 7.66
N ILE A 155 -0.35 1.69 8.62
CA ILE A 155 -0.76 3.09 8.73
C ILE A 155 -0.62 3.55 10.17
N HIS A 156 0.04 4.70 10.32
CA HIS A 156 0.20 5.40 11.58
C HIS A 156 -0.55 6.73 11.56
N CYS A 157 -1.35 6.98 12.59
CA CYS A 157 -2.03 8.24 12.85
C CYS A 157 -1.43 8.89 14.09
N PRO A 158 -0.86 10.11 14.00
CA PRO A 158 -0.16 10.74 15.11
C PRO A 158 -1.08 11.23 16.21
N ASP A 159 -2.36 11.48 15.92
CA ASP A 159 -3.35 12.05 16.83
C ASP A 159 -4.72 11.36 16.75
N LYS A 160 -5.57 11.63 17.74
CA LYS A 160 -6.91 11.03 17.82
C LYS A 160 -7.83 11.45 16.66
N THR A 161 -7.68 12.66 16.16
CA THR A 161 -8.53 13.20 15.08
C THR A 161 -8.22 12.47 13.77
N SER A 162 -6.96 12.37 13.39
CA SER A 162 -6.53 11.61 12.22
C SER A 162 -6.90 10.13 12.36
N HIS A 163 -6.73 9.54 13.55
CA HIS A 163 -7.11 8.16 13.81
C HIS A 163 -8.62 7.92 13.61
N CYS A 164 -9.50 8.74 14.17
CA CYS A 164 -10.95 8.59 13.99
C CYS A 164 -11.37 8.70 12.52
N LYS A 165 -10.84 9.68 11.79
CA LYS A 165 -11.10 9.84 10.35
C LYS A 165 -10.59 8.62 9.57
N MET A 166 -9.40 8.13 9.93
CA MET A 166 -8.80 6.96 9.29
C MET A 166 -9.61 5.68 9.55
N VAL A 167 -10.19 5.49 10.74
CA VAL A 167 -11.07 4.33 11.02
C VAL A 167 -12.22 4.27 10.02
N VAL A 168 -12.94 5.37 9.83
CA VAL A 168 -14.08 5.43 8.89
C VAL A 168 -13.62 5.16 7.47
N TYR A 169 -12.56 5.82 7.06
CA TYR A 169 -11.98 5.64 5.72
C TYR A 169 -11.50 4.21 5.50
N TRP A 170 -10.78 3.62 6.45
CA TRP A 170 -10.24 2.26 6.39
C TRP A 170 -11.35 1.22 6.17
N LEU A 171 -12.45 1.32 6.93
CA LEU A 171 -13.59 0.43 6.78
C LEU A 171 -14.23 0.54 5.39
N ALA A 172 -14.30 1.75 4.85
CA ALA A 172 -14.88 2.02 3.53
C ALA A 172 -14.02 1.47 2.37
N ILE A 173 -12.69 1.65 2.43
CA ILE A 173 -11.82 1.32 1.30
C ILE A 173 -11.22 -0.08 1.34
N ARG A 174 -11.22 -0.72 2.51
CA ARG A 174 -10.47 -1.97 2.73
C ARG A 174 -10.81 -3.07 1.73
N ALA A 175 -12.09 -3.26 1.43
CA ALA A 175 -12.50 -4.30 0.47
C ALA A 175 -11.93 -4.04 -0.92
N GLY A 176 -11.97 -2.78 -1.39
CA GLY A 176 -11.39 -2.38 -2.68
C GLY A 176 -9.87 -2.48 -2.70
N SER A 177 -9.21 -2.00 -1.67
CA SER A 177 -7.75 -2.08 -1.52
C SER A 177 -7.26 -3.53 -1.50
N GLY A 178 -7.93 -4.40 -0.73
CA GLY A 178 -7.61 -5.82 -0.69
C GLY A 178 -7.81 -6.53 -2.03
N LEU A 179 -8.85 -6.15 -2.79
CA LEU A 179 -9.07 -6.68 -4.13
C LEU A 179 -7.96 -6.26 -5.09
N ILE A 180 -7.57 -4.98 -5.09
CA ILE A 180 -6.46 -4.46 -5.92
C ILE A 180 -5.18 -5.25 -5.64
N ARG A 181 -4.84 -5.49 -4.37
CA ARG A 181 -3.63 -6.22 -3.99
C ARG A 181 -3.65 -7.68 -4.44
N ARG A 182 -4.78 -8.36 -4.25
CA ARG A 182 -4.93 -9.76 -4.69
C ARG A 182 -4.78 -9.89 -6.20
N ARG A 183 -5.36 -8.95 -6.96
CA ARG A 183 -5.23 -8.93 -8.42
C ARG A 183 -3.80 -8.67 -8.86
N MET A 184 -3.10 -7.71 -8.23
CA MET A 184 -1.69 -7.46 -8.48
C MET A 184 -0.84 -8.70 -8.20
N LEU A 185 -1.00 -9.33 -7.03
CA LEU A 185 -0.29 -10.56 -6.68
C LEU A 185 -0.57 -11.69 -7.68
N HIS A 186 -1.83 -11.82 -8.11
CA HIS A 186 -2.22 -12.83 -9.10
C HIS A 186 -1.61 -12.56 -10.48
N SER A 187 -1.57 -11.30 -10.90
CA SER A 187 -0.97 -10.91 -12.19
C SER A 187 0.53 -11.20 -12.21
N VAL A 188 1.26 -10.83 -11.17
CA VAL A 188 2.71 -11.12 -11.05
C VAL A 188 2.96 -12.62 -11.03
N LYS A 189 2.16 -13.37 -10.26
CA LYS A 189 2.23 -14.84 -10.26
C LYS A 189 2.02 -15.45 -11.65
N HIS A 190 0.95 -15.06 -12.33
CA HIS A 190 0.61 -15.59 -13.64
C HIS A 190 1.69 -15.31 -14.68
N GLN A 191 2.26 -14.11 -14.66
CA GLN A 191 3.34 -13.74 -15.59
C GLN A 191 4.58 -14.62 -15.38
N LEU A 192 5.02 -14.82 -14.14
CA LEU A 192 6.22 -15.61 -13.84
C LEU A 192 6.02 -17.11 -14.05
N GLU A 193 4.86 -17.66 -13.73
CA GLU A 193 4.58 -19.08 -13.91
C GLU A 193 4.39 -19.47 -15.39
N ASN A 194 4.05 -18.51 -16.26
CA ASN A 194 3.98 -18.74 -17.72
C ASN A 194 5.32 -18.56 -18.44
N GLU A 195 6.31 -17.89 -17.81
CA GLU A 195 7.67 -17.72 -18.32
C GLU A 195 8.61 -18.85 -17.87
N SER A 196 8.16 -19.71 -16.97
CA SER A 196 8.92 -20.85 -16.42
C SER A 196 8.58 -22.12 -17.14
#